data_954f5e09144b2ede8220a0ac99272a8d
#
_entry.id   954f5e09144b2ede8220a0ac99272a8d
#
_cell.length_a   1.000
_cell.length_b   1.000
_cell.length_c   1.000
_cell.angle_alpha   90.00
_cell.angle_beta   90.00
_cell.angle_gamma   90.00
#
_symmetry.space_group_name_H-M   'P 1'
#
loop_
_entity.id
_entity.type
_entity.pdbx_description
1 polymer ?
#
loop_
_entity_poly.entity_id
_entity_poly.type
_entity_poly.pdbx_seq_one_letter_code
_entity_poly.pdbx_strand_id
1 'polypeptide(L)'
;MKRYANIRLLAAVALLVATAGCKDDEGPALKQPALLSIQDAAADAEVITVESPKKQTLNIRVEAEQISGNYITVVFKTDPELVETYNAAHGTSYKLCPSEAYAFSTTEVMLPRYNTVSSTMKVELFSERMPDEEPYLLPIAIDSIKGDPRATVSPTGGVRYILFNKFVKPGPPAPV
;
A
#
# COMPACT_ATOMS: atom_id res chain seq x y z
N MET A 1 65.23 37.15 59.23
CA MET A 1 63.99 37.74 58.80
C MET A 1 63.47 36.92 57.61
N LYS A 2 62.50 36.06 57.81
CA LYS A 2 61.94 35.18 56.75
C LYS A 2 60.55 35.64 56.46
N ARG A 3 60.29 36.04 55.21
CA ARG A 3 58.98 36.40 54.71
C ARG A 3 58.36 35.19 54.01
N TYR A 4 57.26 34.71 54.53
CA TYR A 4 56.45 33.65 53.90
C TYR A 4 55.47 34.28 52.92
N ALA A 5 55.57 33.91 51.68
CA ALA A 5 54.63 34.28 50.64
C ALA A 5 53.51 33.24 50.62
N ASN A 6 52.27 33.67 50.88
CA ASN A 6 51.08 32.87 50.78
C ASN A 6 50.64 32.72 49.31
N ILE A 7 50.77 31.55 48.75
CA ILE A 7 50.21 31.22 47.46
C ILE A 7 48.79 30.69 47.72
N ARG A 8 47.80 31.50 47.34
CA ARG A 8 46.40 31.12 47.33
C ARG A 8 46.14 30.31 46.05
N LEU A 9 45.94 29.01 46.19
CA LEU A 9 45.55 28.12 45.10
C LEU A 9 44.06 28.32 44.84
N LEU A 10 43.68 28.96 43.77
CA LEU A 10 42.31 29.07 43.24
C LEU A 10 42.02 27.81 42.44
N ALA A 11 41.25 26.89 43.08
CA ALA A 11 40.70 25.73 42.37
C ALA A 11 39.49 26.14 41.56
N ALA A 12 39.67 26.28 40.24
CA ALA A 12 38.58 26.44 39.31
C ALA A 12 37.91 25.08 39.07
N VAL A 13 36.74 24.91 39.67
CA VAL A 13 35.88 23.75 39.39
C VAL A 13 35.18 24.04 38.06
N ALA A 14 35.65 23.46 36.96
CA ALA A 14 34.97 23.46 35.71
C ALA A 14 33.79 22.47 35.78
N LEU A 15 32.57 22.99 35.90
CA LEU A 15 31.33 22.23 35.85
C LEU A 15 31.09 21.85 34.38
N LEU A 16 31.52 20.65 33.97
CA LEU A 16 31.15 20.06 32.68
C LEU A 16 29.69 19.67 32.74
N VAL A 17 28.82 20.56 32.22
CA VAL A 17 27.43 20.22 31.89
C VAL A 17 27.50 19.30 30.69
N ALA A 18 27.45 18.00 30.92
CA ALA A 18 27.18 17.03 29.85
C ALA A 18 25.71 17.24 29.43
N THR A 19 25.50 17.99 28.36
CA THR A 19 24.25 17.95 27.63
C THR A 19 24.15 16.55 27.02
N ALA A 20 23.45 15.66 27.73
CA ALA A 20 22.93 14.45 27.14
C ALA A 20 21.91 14.90 26.10
N GLY A 21 22.39 15.19 24.88
CA GLY A 21 21.52 15.30 23.74
C GLY A 21 20.75 13.97 23.64
N CYS A 22 19.44 14.04 23.77
CA CYS A 22 18.60 12.95 23.30
C CYS A 22 19.02 12.69 21.86
N LYS A 23 19.83 11.65 21.64
CA LYS A 23 19.88 11.03 20.33
C LYS A 23 18.45 10.55 20.10
N ASP A 24 17.74 11.18 19.19
CA ASP A 24 16.59 10.56 18.57
C ASP A 24 17.04 9.14 18.26
N ASP A 25 16.36 8.15 18.84
CA ASP A 25 16.56 6.75 18.50
C ASP A 25 16.19 6.61 17.00
N GLU A 26 17.13 6.95 16.15
CA GLU A 26 17.14 6.46 14.78
C GLU A 26 17.32 4.95 14.95
N GLY A 27 16.19 4.25 14.91
CA GLY A 27 16.19 2.80 14.87
C GLY A 27 17.17 2.34 13.78
N PRO A 28 17.61 1.07 13.79
CA PRO A 28 18.69 0.60 12.95
C PRO A 28 18.49 1.09 11.53
N ALA A 29 19.44 1.88 11.03
CA ALA A 29 19.39 2.43 9.67
C ALA A 29 19.25 1.25 8.70
N LEU A 30 18.03 1.11 8.16
CA LEU A 30 17.73 0.02 7.23
C LEU A 30 18.55 0.24 5.98
N LYS A 31 19.49 -0.68 5.71
CA LYS A 31 20.48 -0.56 4.65
C LYS A 31 19.90 -0.74 3.25
N GLN A 32 18.67 -1.27 3.15
CA GLN A 32 18.02 -1.56 1.87
C GLN A 32 16.69 -0.81 1.76
N PRO A 33 16.29 -0.42 0.54
CA PRO A 33 14.99 0.21 0.30
C PRO A 33 13.87 -0.76 0.62
N ALA A 34 12.76 -0.25 1.18
CA ALA A 34 11.56 -1.04 1.34
C ALA A 34 10.93 -1.27 -0.05
N LEU A 35 10.92 -2.53 -0.51
CA LEU A 35 10.16 -2.92 -1.70
C LEU A 35 8.71 -3.15 -1.30
N LEU A 36 7.80 -2.42 -1.95
CA LEU A 36 6.37 -2.45 -1.64
C LEU A 36 5.61 -3.21 -2.72
N SER A 37 4.78 -4.15 -2.29
CA SER A 37 3.88 -4.92 -3.14
C SER A 37 2.45 -4.81 -2.65
N ILE A 38 1.48 -4.84 -3.54
CA ILE A 38 0.09 -5.06 -3.16
C ILE A 38 -0.04 -6.53 -2.76
N GLN A 39 -0.65 -6.79 -1.61
CA GLN A 39 -0.89 -8.15 -1.12
C GLN A 39 -1.68 -8.95 -2.17
N ASP A 40 -1.29 -10.21 -2.39
CA ASP A 40 -1.86 -11.10 -3.39
C ASP A 40 -1.76 -10.59 -4.86
N ALA A 41 -0.87 -9.61 -5.13
CA ALA A 41 -0.57 -9.23 -6.50
C ALA A 41 0.08 -10.40 -7.25
N ALA A 42 -0.44 -10.71 -8.43
CA ALA A 42 0.04 -11.78 -9.29
C ALA A 42 0.00 -11.33 -10.76
N ALA A 43 0.72 -12.05 -11.62
CA ALA A 43 0.67 -11.82 -13.07
C ALA A 43 -0.72 -12.09 -13.64
N ASP A 44 -1.39 -13.12 -13.12
CA ASP A 44 -2.76 -13.48 -13.50
C ASP A 44 -3.78 -12.71 -12.66
N ALA A 45 -4.91 -12.37 -13.26
CA ALA A 45 -6.00 -11.70 -12.56
C ALA A 45 -6.71 -12.65 -11.58
N GLU A 46 -7.01 -12.15 -10.38
CA GLU A 46 -7.90 -12.82 -9.44
C GLU A 46 -9.34 -12.78 -9.99
N VAL A 47 -9.96 -13.93 -10.16
CA VAL A 47 -11.33 -14.04 -10.67
C VAL A 47 -12.34 -13.91 -9.54
N ILE A 48 -13.16 -12.88 -9.58
CA ILE A 48 -14.23 -12.63 -8.62
C ILE A 48 -15.58 -12.71 -9.33
N THR A 49 -16.41 -13.66 -8.93
CA THR A 49 -17.77 -13.83 -9.47
C THR A 49 -18.80 -13.42 -8.43
N VAL A 50 -19.66 -12.47 -8.77
CA VAL A 50 -20.68 -11.94 -7.87
C VAL A 50 -22.07 -12.17 -8.44
N GLU A 51 -22.94 -12.82 -7.66
CA GLU A 51 -24.36 -12.99 -8.01
C GLU A 51 -25.07 -11.62 -8.00
N SER A 52 -25.73 -11.27 -9.09
CA SER A 52 -26.52 -10.03 -9.16
C SER A 52 -27.88 -10.22 -8.45
N PRO A 53 -28.35 -9.23 -7.67
CA PRO A 53 -27.80 -7.88 -7.44
C PRO A 53 -26.96 -7.75 -6.15
N LYS A 54 -26.03 -8.63 -5.90
CA LYS A 54 -25.18 -8.59 -4.70
C LYS A 54 -23.93 -7.73 -4.91
N LYS A 55 -23.29 -7.37 -3.78
CA LYS A 55 -21.99 -6.76 -3.75
C LYS A 55 -20.95 -7.68 -3.10
N GLN A 56 -19.71 -7.52 -3.50
CA GLN A 56 -18.53 -8.17 -2.89
C GLN A 56 -17.58 -7.10 -2.37
N THR A 57 -16.98 -7.34 -1.21
CA THR A 57 -15.95 -6.45 -0.66
C THR A 57 -14.61 -7.19 -0.65
N LEU A 58 -13.60 -6.55 -1.22
CA LEU A 58 -12.21 -7.01 -1.19
C LEU A 58 -11.40 -6.12 -0.26
N ASN A 59 -10.40 -6.70 0.39
CA ASN A 59 -9.43 -5.98 1.20
C ASN A 59 -8.12 -5.87 0.43
N ILE A 60 -7.66 -4.65 0.23
CA ILE A 60 -6.38 -4.36 -0.42
C ILE A 60 -5.44 -3.80 0.64
N ARG A 61 -4.24 -4.39 0.73
CA ARG A 61 -3.15 -3.97 1.60
C ARG A 61 -1.86 -3.90 0.81
N VAL A 62 -0.89 -3.17 1.35
CA VAL A 62 0.48 -3.17 0.86
C VAL A 62 1.34 -3.91 1.86
N GLU A 63 2.23 -4.74 1.33
CA GLU A 63 3.26 -5.43 2.08
C GLU A 63 4.63 -4.87 1.70
N ALA A 64 5.51 -4.77 2.68
CA ALA A 64 6.90 -4.40 2.48
C ALA A 64 7.79 -5.60 2.77
N GLU A 65 8.75 -5.88 1.90
CA GLU A 65 9.76 -6.94 2.15
C GLU A 65 10.62 -6.63 3.37
N GLN A 66 10.78 -5.35 3.68
CA GLN A 66 11.57 -4.88 4.81
C GLN A 66 10.84 -3.77 5.56
N ILE A 67 11.06 -3.71 6.88
CA ILE A 67 10.53 -2.65 7.72
C ILE A 67 11.19 -1.30 7.36
N SER A 68 10.41 -0.22 7.41
CA SER A 68 10.92 1.17 7.36
C SER A 68 10.88 1.80 8.75
N GLY A 69 11.87 2.65 9.05
CA GLY A 69 11.84 3.54 10.21
C GLY A 69 10.89 4.74 10.03
N ASN A 70 10.34 4.93 8.84
CA ASN A 70 9.43 6.01 8.51
C ASN A 70 8.00 5.49 8.28
N TYR A 71 7.01 6.39 8.45
CA TYR A 71 5.67 6.15 7.92
C TYR A 71 5.72 6.21 6.39
N ILE A 72 5.06 5.27 5.74
CA ILE A 72 4.93 5.25 4.29
C ILE A 72 3.45 5.37 3.95
N THR A 73 3.08 6.35 3.13
CA THR A 73 1.74 6.46 2.54
C THR A 73 1.82 5.99 1.10
N VAL A 74 0.98 5.03 0.74
CA VAL A 74 0.86 4.50 -0.61
C VAL A 74 -0.45 4.97 -1.20
N VAL A 75 -0.40 5.58 -2.38
CA VAL A 75 -1.56 6.06 -3.14
C VAL A 75 -1.86 5.07 -4.25
N PHE A 76 -3.12 4.72 -4.44
CA PHE A 76 -3.58 3.83 -5.49
C PHE A 76 -4.31 4.58 -6.61
N LYS A 77 -4.25 4.00 -7.80
CA LYS A 77 -5.07 4.39 -8.96
C LYS A 77 -5.59 3.16 -9.71
N THR A 78 -6.58 3.39 -10.55
CA THR A 78 -6.91 2.52 -11.68
C THR A 78 -6.38 3.17 -12.96
N ASP A 79 -5.82 2.35 -13.86
CA ASP A 79 -5.20 2.87 -15.07
C ASP A 79 -5.67 2.04 -16.28
N PRO A 80 -6.40 2.65 -17.25
CA PRO A 80 -6.87 1.96 -18.43
C PRO A 80 -5.76 1.32 -19.27
N GLU A 81 -4.56 1.92 -19.32
CA GLU A 81 -3.42 1.40 -20.08
C GLU A 81 -2.94 0.04 -19.55
N LEU A 82 -3.18 -0.23 -18.25
CA LEU A 82 -2.87 -1.54 -17.67
C LEU A 82 -3.78 -2.65 -18.16
N VAL A 83 -5.01 -2.34 -18.60
CA VAL A 83 -5.92 -3.31 -19.22
C VAL A 83 -5.37 -3.72 -20.59
N GLU A 84 -4.91 -2.77 -21.40
CA GLU A 84 -4.30 -3.03 -22.71
C GLU A 84 -3.02 -3.87 -22.54
N THR A 85 -2.17 -3.50 -21.58
CA THR A 85 -0.95 -4.24 -21.26
C THR A 85 -1.26 -5.68 -20.83
N TYR A 86 -2.24 -5.87 -19.96
CA TYR A 86 -2.67 -7.20 -19.51
C TYR A 86 -3.18 -8.04 -20.67
N ASN A 87 -4.08 -7.47 -21.49
CA ASN A 87 -4.67 -8.15 -22.63
C ASN A 87 -3.59 -8.60 -23.64
N ALA A 88 -2.62 -7.74 -23.92
CA ALA A 88 -1.51 -8.06 -24.81
C ALA A 88 -0.64 -9.20 -24.26
N ALA A 89 -0.37 -9.22 -22.96
CA ALA A 89 0.46 -10.24 -22.31
C ALA A 89 -0.23 -11.62 -22.24
N HIS A 90 -1.57 -11.64 -22.11
CA HIS A 90 -2.35 -12.89 -21.89
C HIS A 90 -3.16 -13.32 -23.12
N GLY A 91 -3.13 -12.57 -24.20
CA GLY A 91 -3.93 -12.87 -25.41
C GLY A 91 -5.44 -12.76 -25.19
N THR A 92 -5.86 -11.85 -24.32
CA THR A 92 -7.26 -11.61 -23.94
C THR A 92 -7.78 -10.29 -24.52
N SER A 93 -9.08 -10.01 -24.33
CA SER A 93 -9.73 -8.77 -24.80
C SER A 93 -10.69 -8.20 -23.75
N TYR A 94 -10.31 -8.28 -22.46
CA TYR A 94 -11.14 -7.75 -21.39
C TYR A 94 -11.32 -6.24 -21.52
N LYS A 95 -12.49 -5.76 -21.12
CA LYS A 95 -12.81 -4.34 -21.00
C LYS A 95 -12.46 -3.83 -19.62
N LEU A 96 -12.16 -2.55 -19.50
CA LEU A 96 -11.98 -1.90 -18.20
C LEU A 96 -13.30 -1.96 -17.40
N CYS A 97 -13.21 -2.31 -16.13
CA CYS A 97 -14.36 -2.27 -15.22
C CYS A 97 -14.95 -0.85 -15.16
N PRO A 98 -16.26 -0.68 -15.41
CA PRO A 98 -16.93 0.61 -15.33
C PRO A 98 -16.74 1.25 -13.94
N SER A 99 -16.52 2.56 -13.91
CA SER A 99 -16.25 3.28 -12.65
C SER A 99 -17.42 3.23 -11.66
N GLU A 100 -18.64 3.07 -12.14
CA GLU A 100 -19.84 2.89 -11.32
C GLU A 100 -19.94 1.50 -10.70
N ALA A 101 -19.27 0.49 -11.27
CA ALA A 101 -19.35 -0.90 -10.79
C ALA A 101 -18.41 -1.20 -9.61
N TYR A 102 -17.59 -0.25 -9.18
CA TYR A 102 -16.74 -0.39 -7.99
C TYR A 102 -16.63 0.91 -7.19
N ALA A 103 -16.21 0.79 -5.94
CA ALA A 103 -15.89 1.93 -5.10
C ALA A 103 -14.72 1.62 -4.16
N PHE A 104 -13.81 2.57 -3.98
CA PHE A 104 -12.75 2.52 -2.97
C PHE A 104 -13.19 3.23 -1.69
N SER A 105 -12.94 2.62 -0.53
CA SER A 105 -13.18 3.29 0.76
C SER A 105 -12.21 4.46 1.00
N THR A 106 -11.04 4.39 0.39
CA THR A 106 -9.98 5.40 0.35
C THR A 106 -9.08 5.10 -0.85
N THR A 107 -8.34 6.07 -1.31
CA THR A 107 -7.29 5.87 -2.32
C THR A 107 -5.89 5.81 -1.73
N GLU A 108 -5.76 5.92 -0.41
CA GLU A 108 -4.47 5.91 0.28
C GLU A 108 -4.50 4.90 1.43
N VAL A 109 -3.37 4.20 1.65
CA VAL A 109 -3.12 3.38 2.82
C VAL A 109 -1.82 3.78 3.48
N MET A 110 -1.73 3.57 4.80
CA MET A 110 -0.54 3.89 5.58
C MET A 110 0.14 2.61 6.06
N LEU A 111 1.43 2.49 5.80
CA LEU A 111 2.32 1.52 6.40
C LEU A 111 2.99 2.17 7.61
N PRO A 112 2.69 1.70 8.84
CA PRO A 112 3.28 2.27 10.05
C PRO A 112 4.78 1.98 10.14
N ARG A 113 5.49 2.79 10.93
CA ARG A 113 6.89 2.54 11.26
C ARG A 113 7.07 1.13 11.82
N TYR A 114 8.15 0.48 11.40
CA TYR A 114 8.53 -0.86 11.87
C TYR A 114 7.48 -1.96 11.62
N ASN A 115 6.54 -1.72 10.70
CA ASN A 115 5.60 -2.72 10.22
C ASN A 115 5.88 -3.08 8.76
N THR A 116 5.46 -4.28 8.39
CA THR A 116 5.54 -4.78 7.01
C THR A 116 4.19 -4.79 6.30
N VAL A 117 3.09 -4.46 7.00
CA VAL A 117 1.74 -4.48 6.42
C VAL A 117 1.04 -3.16 6.71
N SER A 118 0.40 -2.60 5.67
CA SER A 118 -0.33 -1.34 5.74
C SER A 118 -1.72 -1.47 6.39
N SER A 119 -2.37 -0.32 6.62
CA SER A 119 -3.82 -0.27 6.79
C SER A 119 -4.53 -0.83 5.55
N THR A 120 -5.84 -1.07 5.67
CA THR A 120 -6.64 -1.72 4.63
C THR A 120 -7.46 -0.69 3.85
N MET A 121 -7.35 -0.72 2.52
CA MET A 121 -8.33 -0.15 1.60
C MET A 121 -9.38 -1.21 1.28
N LYS A 122 -10.66 -0.85 1.36
CA LYS A 122 -11.75 -1.73 0.90
C LYS A 122 -12.15 -1.34 -0.52
N VAL A 123 -12.35 -2.35 -1.35
CA VAL A 123 -12.91 -2.21 -2.70
C VAL A 123 -14.25 -2.92 -2.71
N GLU A 124 -15.31 -2.19 -2.92
CA GLU A 124 -16.66 -2.75 -3.10
C GLU A 124 -16.93 -2.93 -4.60
N LEU A 125 -17.37 -4.12 -4.99
CA LEU A 125 -17.76 -4.47 -6.36
C LEU A 125 -19.29 -4.62 -6.40
N PHE A 126 -19.95 -3.91 -7.32
CA PHE A 126 -21.42 -3.85 -7.44
C PHE A 126 -21.86 -4.54 -8.73
N SER A 127 -22.34 -5.78 -8.63
CA SER A 127 -22.73 -6.57 -9.81
C SER A 127 -23.93 -5.99 -10.55
N GLU A 128 -24.84 -5.31 -9.86
CA GLU A 128 -26.02 -4.65 -10.45
C GLU A 128 -25.65 -3.46 -11.36
N ARG A 129 -24.44 -2.93 -11.21
CA ARG A 129 -23.96 -1.77 -12.00
C ARG A 129 -23.12 -2.18 -13.19
N MET A 130 -22.89 -3.46 -13.39
CA MET A 130 -22.25 -3.97 -14.60
C MET A 130 -23.26 -4.00 -15.74
N PRO A 131 -22.88 -3.51 -16.95
CA PRO A 131 -23.83 -3.39 -18.07
C PRO A 131 -24.30 -4.74 -18.62
N ASP A 132 -23.44 -5.76 -18.57
CA ASP A 132 -23.71 -7.10 -19.10
C ASP A 132 -23.05 -8.18 -18.24
N GLU A 133 -23.06 -9.43 -18.69
CA GLU A 133 -22.43 -10.57 -18.03
C GLU A 133 -20.98 -10.84 -18.50
N GLU A 134 -20.43 -9.96 -19.34
CA GLU A 134 -19.03 -10.08 -19.75
C GLU A 134 -18.09 -9.79 -18.58
N PRO A 135 -16.92 -10.45 -18.54
CA PRO A 135 -15.92 -10.17 -17.51
C PRO A 135 -15.23 -8.83 -17.77
N TYR A 136 -15.06 -8.05 -16.72
CA TYR A 136 -14.37 -6.77 -16.72
C TYR A 136 -13.09 -6.82 -15.89
N LEU A 137 -12.02 -6.22 -16.38
CA LEU A 137 -10.75 -6.16 -15.67
C LEU A 137 -10.64 -4.86 -14.88
N LEU A 138 -10.36 -4.96 -13.58
CA LEU A 138 -10.09 -3.86 -12.68
C LEU A 138 -8.62 -3.91 -12.25
N PRO A 139 -7.71 -3.12 -12.85
CA PRO A 139 -6.36 -2.98 -12.37
C PRO A 139 -6.32 -2.00 -11.20
N ILE A 140 -5.71 -2.42 -10.09
CA ILE A 140 -5.43 -1.58 -8.93
C ILE A 140 -3.92 -1.46 -8.84
N ALA A 141 -3.38 -0.28 -9.10
CA ALA A 141 -1.95 -0.01 -9.16
C ALA A 141 -1.51 0.95 -8.05
N ILE A 142 -0.27 0.80 -7.60
CA ILE A 142 0.40 1.82 -6.80
C ILE A 142 0.74 2.99 -7.74
N ASP A 143 0.18 4.17 -7.44
CA ASP A 143 0.45 5.40 -8.18
C ASP A 143 1.67 6.13 -7.65
N SER A 144 1.73 6.33 -6.33
CA SER A 144 2.84 7.05 -5.69
C SER A 144 3.07 6.59 -4.26
N ILE A 145 4.29 6.85 -3.79
CA ILE A 145 4.75 6.56 -2.43
C ILE A 145 5.23 7.85 -1.80
N LYS A 146 4.83 8.11 -0.55
CA LYS A 146 5.22 9.28 0.24
C LYS A 146 5.80 8.83 1.59
N GLY A 147 6.69 9.61 2.18
CA GLY A 147 7.19 9.44 3.55
C GLY A 147 8.58 8.84 3.64
N ASP A 148 8.92 7.76 2.97
CA ASP A 148 10.29 7.24 2.88
C ASP A 148 10.81 7.35 1.42
N PRO A 149 11.79 8.23 1.16
CA PRO A 149 12.33 8.43 -0.20
C PRO A 149 13.07 7.21 -0.75
N ARG A 150 13.36 6.21 0.08
CA ARG A 150 14.02 4.97 -0.32
C ARG A 150 13.03 3.86 -0.68
N ALA A 151 11.75 4.03 -0.29
CA ALA A 151 10.73 3.05 -0.61
C ALA A 151 10.45 3.05 -2.13
N THR A 152 10.36 1.87 -2.71
CA THR A 152 10.11 1.66 -4.13
C THR A 152 9.04 0.59 -4.34
N VAL A 153 8.38 0.64 -5.49
CA VAL A 153 7.41 -0.39 -5.88
C VAL A 153 8.15 -1.62 -6.39
N SER A 154 7.74 -2.80 -5.94
CA SER A 154 8.24 -4.07 -6.48
C SER A 154 7.88 -4.18 -7.98
N PRO A 155 8.80 -4.61 -8.83
CA PRO A 155 8.55 -4.76 -10.26
C PRO A 155 7.38 -5.69 -10.61
N THR A 156 7.10 -6.68 -9.76
CA THR A 156 6.07 -7.69 -9.97
C THR A 156 4.85 -7.52 -9.07
N GLY A 157 4.94 -6.66 -8.04
CA GLY A 157 3.89 -6.51 -7.02
C GLY A 157 3.17 -5.16 -7.04
N GLY A 158 3.46 -4.30 -8.03
CA GLY A 158 2.92 -2.95 -8.10
C GLY A 158 1.48 -2.86 -8.59
N VAL A 159 0.94 -3.94 -9.16
CA VAL A 159 -0.43 -3.98 -9.71
C VAL A 159 -1.10 -5.27 -9.25
N ARG A 160 -2.36 -5.18 -8.83
CA ARG A 160 -3.25 -6.32 -8.62
C ARG A 160 -4.39 -6.24 -9.63
N TYR A 161 -4.54 -7.29 -10.40
CA TYR A 161 -5.60 -7.40 -11.40
C TYR A 161 -6.77 -8.19 -10.84
N ILE A 162 -7.99 -7.66 -10.99
CA ILE A 162 -9.22 -8.31 -10.57
C ILE A 162 -10.10 -8.49 -11.80
N LEU A 163 -10.41 -9.73 -12.16
CA LEU A 163 -11.36 -10.07 -13.20
C LEU A 163 -12.74 -10.19 -12.57
N PHE A 164 -13.56 -9.18 -12.74
CA PHE A 164 -14.89 -9.10 -12.14
C PHE A 164 -15.95 -9.66 -13.07
N ASN A 165 -16.57 -10.76 -12.65
CA ASN A 165 -17.65 -11.43 -13.36
C ASN A 165 -18.98 -11.22 -12.64
N LYS A 166 -20.02 -10.92 -13.41
CA LYS A 166 -21.39 -10.91 -12.93
C LYS A 166 -22.05 -12.27 -13.26
N PHE A 167 -22.80 -12.79 -12.32
CA PHE A 167 -23.64 -13.96 -12.51
C PHE A 167 -25.08 -13.61 -12.18
N VAL A 168 -26.00 -13.95 -13.08
CA VAL A 168 -27.44 -13.80 -12.85
C VAL A 168 -28.03 -15.19 -12.64
N LYS A 169 -28.60 -15.41 -11.46
CA LYS A 169 -29.27 -16.71 -11.17
C LYS A 169 -30.49 -16.88 -12.07
N PRO A 170 -30.62 -18.01 -12.79
CA PRO A 170 -31.83 -18.28 -13.54
C PRO A 170 -33.07 -18.23 -12.65
N GLY A 171 -34.11 -17.53 -13.12
CA GLY A 171 -35.41 -17.53 -12.44
C GLY A 171 -36.02 -18.94 -12.37
N PRO A 172 -37.00 -19.18 -11.48
CA PRO A 172 -37.74 -20.43 -11.49
C PRO A 172 -38.40 -20.65 -12.86
N PRO A 173 -38.46 -21.91 -13.36
CA PRO A 173 -39.14 -22.19 -14.62
C PRO A 173 -40.59 -21.68 -14.57
N ALA A 174 -41.06 -21.13 -15.69
CA ALA A 174 -42.44 -20.67 -15.79
C ALA A 174 -43.40 -21.83 -15.45
N PRO A 175 -44.48 -21.60 -14.68
CA PRO A 175 -45.46 -22.63 -14.42
C PRO A 175 -46.05 -23.09 -15.76
N VAL A 176 -46.07 -24.44 -15.97
CA VAL A 176 -46.66 -25.13 -17.12
C VAL A 176 -48.16 -25.12 -17.03
#